data_db8837ac3036b7ccf7d2785b41977422
#
_entry.id   db8837ac3036b7ccf7d2785b41977422
#
_cell.length_a   1.000
_cell.length_b   1.000
_cell.length_c   1.000
_cell.angle_alpha   90.00
_cell.angle_beta   90.00
_cell.angle_gamma   90.00
#
_symmetry.space_group_name_H-M   'P 1'
#
loop_
_entity.id
_entity.type
_entity.pdbx_description
1 polymer ?
#
loop_
_entity_poly.entity_id
_entity_poly.type
_entity_poly.pdbx_seq_one_letter_code
_entity_poly.pdbx_strand_id
1 'polypeptide(L)'
;MLAFFLALVMAFGLLSGCGSKPATNSGDGNGAEDLSGISERTIQIGHVSGVAESDKYQKFATLFADKVAAYSDGKIKIEIVGSSGLGGERDMLEGMSLGTIDMAILTNSTLCQFIEEFMILELPYLFSDRYAANEFFTNSDLLDDLDAQLKEQNNCVVLSRGECGLRHSVNNDHPYNTVSDLRGVKMRTMESEMPLAIFQAFGANPTPMAWSDCFTAVQQGALDAVEIPINSIYSDGYYEICKYISLTGHQYATSLMCMSTYLWDELNDAEKEIFSKAATEAAQEQIAFLDACEADMLQSMKDYGCEVNTPDLESFKAAAETVYDHYRDYFGAEVFDPIVNAAKAISE
;
A
#
# COMPACT_ATOMS: atom_id res chain seq x y z
N MET A 1 -31.14 -28.37 -48.98
CA MET A 1 -31.59 -29.70 -48.54
C MET A 1 -31.66 -29.66 -47.05
N LEU A 2 -32.74 -29.57 -46.64
CA LEU A 2 -33.88 -30.28 -46.03
C LEU A 2 -33.91 -30.11 -44.50
N ALA A 3 -34.97 -29.44 -44.15
CA ALA A 3 -35.51 -29.29 -42.80
C ALA A 3 -35.93 -30.60 -42.15
N PHE A 4 -36.02 -30.63 -40.80
CA PHE A 4 -37.14 -31.35 -40.18
C PHE A 4 -37.48 -30.68 -38.82
N PHE A 5 -38.70 -30.16 -38.76
CA PHE A 5 -39.51 -29.79 -37.63
C PHE A 5 -39.94 -31.07 -36.87
N LEU A 6 -40.02 -31.03 -35.55
CA LEU A 6 -41.10 -31.72 -34.86
C LEU A 6 -41.48 -31.01 -33.55
N ALA A 7 -42.68 -30.44 -33.56
CA ALA A 7 -43.38 -30.03 -32.37
C ALA A 7 -44.19 -31.19 -31.78
N LEU A 8 -44.32 -31.28 -30.45
CA LEU A 8 -45.41 -32.05 -29.85
C LEU A 8 -45.97 -31.35 -28.62
N VAL A 9 -47.30 -31.29 -28.59
CA VAL A 9 -48.22 -30.53 -27.82
C VAL A 9 -48.75 -31.32 -26.60
N MET A 10 -48.95 -30.60 -25.49
CA MET A 10 -49.98 -30.73 -24.39
C MET A 10 -50.40 -32.08 -23.84
N ALA A 11 -50.46 -32.11 -22.51
CA ALA A 11 -51.69 -32.58 -21.83
C ALA A 11 -51.82 -31.98 -20.40
N PHE A 12 -52.97 -31.39 -20.14
CA PHE A 12 -53.52 -30.89 -18.89
C PHE A 12 -53.83 -32.06 -17.91
N GLY A 13 -53.59 -31.84 -16.62
CA GLY A 13 -54.07 -32.68 -15.56
C GLY A 13 -54.29 -31.91 -14.27
N LEU A 14 -55.50 -31.41 -14.07
CA LEU A 14 -55.96 -30.85 -12.80
C LEU A 14 -56.30 -32.00 -11.84
N LEU A 15 -55.69 -32.00 -10.65
CA LEU A 15 -56.26 -32.72 -9.50
C LEU A 15 -56.04 -31.87 -8.22
N SER A 16 -57.15 -31.43 -7.67
CA SER A 16 -57.27 -30.80 -6.37
C SER A 16 -57.00 -31.80 -5.24
N GLY A 17 -56.24 -31.43 -4.24
CA GLY A 17 -56.05 -32.18 -3.00
C GLY A 17 -55.70 -31.24 -1.85
N CYS A 18 -56.60 -31.11 -0.89
CA CYS A 18 -56.47 -30.31 0.32
C CYS A 18 -55.37 -30.79 1.28
N GLY A 19 -54.73 -29.82 1.93
CA GLY A 19 -54.43 -29.89 3.36
C GLY A 19 -53.07 -30.35 3.79
N SER A 20 -52.23 -29.42 4.16
CA SER A 20 -51.45 -29.38 5.43
C SER A 20 -50.40 -28.25 5.33
N LYS A 21 -50.46 -27.28 6.24
CA LYS A 21 -49.41 -26.28 6.43
C LYS A 21 -48.13 -26.99 6.88
N PRO A 22 -47.00 -26.79 6.21
CA PRO A 22 -45.71 -26.96 6.85
C PRO A 22 -45.27 -25.64 7.51
N ALA A 23 -44.62 -25.79 8.63
CA ALA A 23 -44.03 -24.74 9.42
C ALA A 23 -43.09 -23.85 8.57
N THR A 24 -43.19 -22.56 8.77
CA THR A 24 -42.24 -21.56 8.32
C THR A 24 -40.87 -21.88 8.97
N ASN A 25 -39.96 -22.42 8.17
CA ASN A 25 -38.57 -22.45 8.51
C ASN A 25 -37.98 -21.09 8.08
N SER A 26 -37.84 -20.21 9.05
CA SER A 26 -37.05 -18.96 8.91
C SER A 26 -35.58 -19.32 8.87
N GLY A 27 -35.03 -19.39 7.71
CA GLY A 27 -33.59 -19.56 7.47
C GLY A 27 -33.19 -18.82 6.20
N ASP A 28 -32.23 -17.97 6.34
CA ASP A 28 -31.52 -17.18 5.35
C ASP A 28 -32.22 -15.91 4.84
N GLY A 29 -32.25 -14.91 5.72
CA GLY A 29 -32.28 -13.54 5.31
C GLY A 29 -30.91 -13.14 4.73
N ASN A 30 -30.74 -13.28 3.41
CA ASN A 30 -29.83 -12.46 2.67
C ASN A 30 -30.43 -11.05 2.75
N GLY A 31 -30.02 -10.25 3.74
CA GLY A 31 -30.42 -8.86 3.87
C GLY A 31 -29.89 -8.13 2.63
N ALA A 32 -30.75 -7.88 1.66
CA ALA A 32 -30.44 -6.87 0.66
C ALA A 32 -30.18 -5.57 1.43
N GLU A 33 -28.95 -5.09 1.46
CA GLU A 33 -28.59 -3.80 2.04
C GLU A 33 -29.50 -2.75 1.39
N ASP A 34 -30.09 -1.86 2.18
CA ASP A 34 -30.96 -0.80 1.67
C ASP A 34 -30.11 0.27 0.98
N LEU A 35 -29.92 0.12 -0.32
CA LEU A 35 -29.14 1.04 -1.16
C LEU A 35 -29.93 2.30 -1.55
N SER A 36 -31.13 2.54 -1.00
CA SER A 36 -31.94 3.71 -1.37
C SER A 36 -31.30 5.05 -1.01
N GLY A 37 -30.38 5.03 -0.02
CA GLY A 37 -29.61 6.21 0.42
C GLY A 37 -28.32 6.47 -0.34
N ILE A 38 -27.89 5.57 -1.23
CA ILE A 38 -26.61 5.74 -1.95
C ILE A 38 -26.78 6.66 -3.15
N SER A 39 -25.96 7.72 -3.22
CA SER A 39 -25.94 8.70 -4.29
C SER A 39 -25.06 8.26 -5.46
N GLU A 40 -25.42 8.63 -6.69
CA GLU A 40 -24.51 8.46 -7.83
C GLU A 40 -23.33 9.41 -7.71
N ARG A 41 -22.10 8.86 -7.74
CA ARG A 41 -20.85 9.62 -7.64
C ARG A 41 -19.80 9.03 -8.55
N THR A 42 -18.89 9.88 -9.03
CA THR A 42 -17.61 9.49 -9.60
C THR A 42 -16.52 10.17 -8.80
N ILE A 43 -15.60 9.39 -8.26
CA ILE A 43 -14.55 9.83 -7.33
C ILE A 43 -13.21 9.39 -7.90
N GLN A 44 -12.21 10.26 -7.84
CA GLN A 44 -10.87 9.95 -8.33
C GLN A 44 -9.96 9.48 -7.20
N ILE A 45 -9.17 8.42 -7.46
CA ILE A 45 -8.09 7.97 -6.60
C ILE A 45 -6.75 8.04 -7.35
N GLY A 46 -5.79 8.78 -6.80
CA GLY A 46 -4.46 8.95 -7.37
C GLY A 46 -3.43 7.97 -6.80
N HIS A 47 -2.42 7.61 -7.59
CA HIS A 47 -1.18 6.99 -7.13
C HIS A 47 0.00 7.28 -8.06
N VAL A 48 1.22 7.11 -7.56
CA VAL A 48 2.44 7.48 -8.29
C VAL A 48 3.01 6.39 -9.19
N SER A 49 2.71 5.12 -8.91
CA SER A 49 3.23 3.97 -9.66
C SER A 49 2.58 3.80 -11.03
N GLY A 50 3.17 2.94 -11.87
CA GLY A 50 2.61 2.53 -13.14
C GLY A 50 1.24 1.86 -13.03
N VAL A 51 0.56 1.70 -14.17
CA VAL A 51 -0.82 1.15 -14.24
C VAL A 51 -0.85 -0.36 -14.55
N ALA A 52 0.26 -1.07 -14.35
CA ALA A 52 0.30 -2.51 -14.52
C ALA A 52 -0.51 -3.22 -13.42
N GLU A 53 -1.26 -4.27 -13.78
CA GLU A 53 -2.04 -5.06 -12.81
C GLU A 53 -1.17 -5.73 -11.74
N SER A 54 0.12 -5.92 -12.02
CA SER A 54 1.11 -6.44 -11.07
C SER A 54 1.64 -5.40 -10.08
N ASP A 55 1.38 -4.10 -10.32
CA ASP A 55 1.81 -3.03 -9.41
C ASP A 55 0.95 -3.00 -8.14
N LYS A 56 1.59 -2.79 -7.00
CA LYS A 56 0.96 -2.80 -5.68
C LYS A 56 -0.12 -1.74 -5.49
N TYR A 57 0.10 -0.52 -6.01
CA TYR A 57 -0.86 0.58 -5.86
C TYR A 57 -2.01 0.45 -6.85
N GLN A 58 -1.70 0.11 -8.11
CA GLN A 58 -2.72 -0.16 -9.10
C GLN A 58 -3.62 -1.32 -8.64
N LYS A 59 -3.03 -2.39 -8.09
CA LYS A 59 -3.79 -3.53 -7.55
C LYS A 59 -4.68 -3.11 -6.38
N PHE A 60 -4.15 -2.33 -5.44
CA PHE A 60 -4.92 -1.83 -4.30
C PHE A 60 -6.10 -0.96 -4.75
N ALA A 61 -5.84 -0.01 -5.65
CA ALA A 61 -6.88 0.86 -6.21
C ALA A 61 -7.95 0.07 -6.98
N THR A 62 -7.54 -0.93 -7.78
CA THR A 62 -8.48 -1.77 -8.56
C THR A 62 -9.39 -2.60 -7.66
N LEU A 63 -8.81 -3.28 -6.65
CA LEU A 63 -9.58 -4.04 -5.67
C LEU A 63 -10.59 -3.17 -4.93
N PHE A 64 -10.18 -1.98 -4.53
CA PHE A 64 -11.06 -1.01 -3.88
C PHE A 64 -12.18 -0.55 -4.81
N ALA A 65 -11.87 -0.17 -6.04
CA ALA A 65 -12.83 0.29 -7.04
C ALA A 65 -13.90 -0.78 -7.32
N ASP A 66 -13.48 -2.02 -7.50
CA ASP A 66 -14.38 -3.16 -7.76
C ASP A 66 -15.33 -3.40 -6.59
N LYS A 67 -14.83 -3.33 -5.35
CA LYS A 67 -15.64 -3.52 -4.13
C LYS A 67 -16.62 -2.37 -3.91
N VAL A 68 -16.17 -1.11 -4.09
CA VAL A 68 -17.08 0.05 -3.99
C VAL A 68 -18.19 -0.05 -5.02
N ALA A 69 -17.89 -0.42 -6.26
CA ALA A 69 -18.89 -0.62 -7.30
C ALA A 69 -19.87 -1.75 -6.93
N ALA A 70 -19.36 -2.88 -6.42
CA ALA A 70 -20.19 -4.02 -6.01
C ALA A 70 -21.12 -3.66 -4.85
N TYR A 71 -20.62 -2.99 -3.80
CA TYR A 71 -21.40 -2.64 -2.61
C TYR A 71 -22.37 -1.50 -2.83
N SER A 72 -22.11 -0.64 -3.82
CA SER A 72 -23.02 0.48 -4.19
C SER A 72 -23.97 0.15 -5.33
N ASP A 73 -24.01 -1.09 -5.82
CA ASP A 73 -24.77 -1.51 -7.03
C ASP A 73 -24.41 -0.64 -8.26
N GLY A 74 -23.12 -0.28 -8.38
CA GLY A 74 -22.58 0.53 -9.47
C GLY A 74 -22.90 2.03 -9.39
N LYS A 75 -23.54 2.51 -8.32
CA LYS A 75 -23.83 3.94 -8.16
C LYS A 75 -22.60 4.77 -7.89
N ILE A 76 -21.63 4.23 -7.15
CA ILE A 76 -20.34 4.90 -6.89
C ILE A 76 -19.28 4.28 -7.79
N LYS A 77 -18.61 5.13 -8.57
CA LYS A 77 -17.52 4.76 -9.46
C LYS A 77 -16.23 5.38 -8.98
N ILE A 78 -15.17 4.58 -8.91
CA ILE A 78 -13.81 5.04 -8.61
C ILE A 78 -13.02 5.08 -9.92
N GLU A 79 -12.52 6.25 -10.28
CA GLU A 79 -11.61 6.46 -11.41
C GLU A 79 -10.17 6.46 -10.90
N ILE A 80 -9.36 5.51 -11.38
CA ILE A 80 -7.97 5.36 -10.94
C ILE A 80 -7.08 6.21 -11.85
N VAL A 81 -6.28 7.08 -11.24
CA VAL A 81 -5.32 7.95 -11.92
C VAL A 81 -3.91 7.58 -11.46
N GLY A 82 -3.29 6.65 -12.19
CA GLY A 82 -1.93 6.20 -11.92
C GLY A 82 -0.85 7.08 -12.54
N SER A 83 0.41 6.62 -12.41
CA SER A 83 1.60 7.24 -13.02
C SER A 83 1.76 8.73 -12.69
N SER A 84 1.50 9.10 -11.44
CA SER A 84 1.56 10.49 -10.95
C SER A 84 0.66 11.47 -11.73
N GLY A 85 -0.44 10.98 -12.30
CA GLY A 85 -1.36 11.83 -13.08
C GLY A 85 -2.03 12.95 -12.27
N LEU A 86 -2.10 12.81 -10.93
CA LEU A 86 -2.55 13.85 -9.99
C LEU A 86 -1.39 14.54 -9.23
N GLY A 87 -0.14 14.35 -9.67
CA GLY A 87 1.05 14.86 -9.00
C GLY A 87 1.79 13.79 -8.20
N GLY A 88 2.85 14.19 -7.48
CA GLY A 88 3.57 13.35 -6.51
C GLY A 88 2.74 13.04 -5.28
N GLU A 89 3.22 12.14 -4.42
CA GLU A 89 2.48 11.79 -3.19
C GLU A 89 2.25 13.01 -2.28
N ARG A 90 3.24 13.88 -2.17
CA ARG A 90 3.11 15.14 -1.42
C ARG A 90 2.04 16.06 -2.03
N ASP A 91 2.07 16.24 -3.36
CA ASP A 91 1.08 17.08 -4.05
C ASP A 91 -0.34 16.54 -3.83
N MET A 92 -0.50 15.20 -3.84
CA MET A 92 -1.79 14.56 -3.61
C MET A 92 -2.27 14.77 -2.16
N LEU A 93 -1.39 14.65 -1.16
CA LEU A 93 -1.78 14.90 0.23
C LEU A 93 -2.13 16.38 0.46
N GLU A 94 -1.35 17.31 -0.07
CA GLU A 94 -1.67 18.75 -0.05
C GLU A 94 -3.00 19.03 -0.76
N GLY A 95 -3.25 18.37 -1.91
CA GLY A 95 -4.51 18.49 -2.64
C GLY A 95 -5.71 17.95 -1.85
N MET A 96 -5.58 16.84 -1.14
CA MET A 96 -6.62 16.32 -0.24
C MET A 96 -6.86 17.28 0.93
N SER A 97 -5.79 17.85 1.51
CA SER A 97 -5.89 18.84 2.60
C SER A 97 -6.65 20.09 2.19
N LEU A 98 -6.64 20.43 0.90
CA LEU A 98 -7.35 21.58 0.31
C LEU A 98 -8.70 21.21 -0.32
N GLY A 99 -9.07 19.94 -0.38
CA GLY A 99 -10.30 19.45 -1.00
C GLY A 99 -10.29 19.50 -2.53
N THR A 100 -9.13 19.55 -3.17
CA THR A 100 -8.97 19.54 -4.64
C THR A 100 -8.68 18.15 -5.21
N ILE A 101 -8.31 17.20 -4.36
CA ILE A 101 -8.14 15.78 -4.66
C ILE A 101 -9.00 14.98 -3.69
N ASP A 102 -9.76 14.02 -4.23
CA ASP A 102 -10.69 13.19 -3.45
C ASP A 102 -9.96 12.14 -2.62
N MET A 103 -9.13 11.32 -3.27
CA MET A 103 -8.45 10.18 -2.68
C MET A 103 -7.07 9.96 -3.29
N ALA A 104 -6.18 9.37 -2.51
CA ALA A 104 -4.88 8.91 -2.97
C ALA A 104 -4.40 7.67 -2.23
N ILE A 105 -3.53 6.87 -2.88
CA ILE A 105 -2.70 5.87 -2.21
C ILE A 105 -1.33 6.47 -2.01
N LEU A 106 -0.92 6.57 -0.75
CA LEU A 106 0.31 7.21 -0.29
C LEU A 106 1.19 6.22 0.47
N THR A 107 2.47 6.55 0.62
CA THR A 107 3.35 5.87 1.58
C THR A 107 3.34 6.56 2.93
N ASN A 108 3.76 5.84 3.98
CA ASN A 108 3.96 6.40 5.30
C ASN A 108 4.97 7.57 5.28
N SER A 109 6.02 7.48 4.45
CA SER A 109 7.03 8.55 4.30
C SER A 109 6.43 9.89 3.86
N THR A 110 5.33 9.89 3.13
CA THR A 110 4.63 11.11 2.77
C THR A 110 3.97 11.74 3.99
N LEU A 111 3.35 10.93 4.85
CA LEU A 111 2.70 11.41 6.07
C LEU A 111 3.70 12.01 7.06
N CYS A 112 4.93 11.48 7.12
CA CYS A 112 6.00 12.01 7.97
C CYS A 112 6.31 13.49 7.73
N GLN A 113 6.00 14.02 6.55
CA GLN A 113 6.21 15.43 6.23
C GLN A 113 5.16 16.36 6.86
N PHE A 114 4.09 15.79 7.40
CA PHE A 114 2.95 16.51 7.97
C PHE A 114 2.77 16.22 9.46
N ILE A 115 2.96 14.97 9.86
CA ILE A 115 2.93 14.49 11.25
C ILE A 115 4.23 13.74 11.48
N GLU A 116 5.15 14.34 12.21
CA GLU A 116 6.52 13.83 12.34
C GLU A 116 6.60 12.47 13.04
N GLU A 117 5.68 12.16 13.95
CA GLU A 117 5.66 10.91 14.70
C GLU A 117 5.48 9.68 13.80
N PHE A 118 4.92 9.81 12.59
CA PHE A 118 4.92 8.74 11.60
C PHE A 118 6.33 8.26 11.22
N MET A 119 7.38 9.08 11.44
CA MET A 119 8.76 8.66 11.22
C MET A 119 9.19 7.49 12.11
N ILE A 120 8.61 7.33 13.31
CA ILE A 120 8.94 6.22 14.20
C ILE A 120 8.59 4.87 13.55
N LEU A 121 7.54 4.84 12.72
CA LEU A 121 7.12 3.65 11.98
C LEU A 121 8.05 3.29 10.81
N GLU A 122 8.98 4.16 10.47
CA GLU A 122 9.97 4.00 9.41
C GLU A 122 11.37 3.63 9.91
N LEU A 123 11.52 3.42 11.22
CA LEU A 123 12.80 3.01 11.80
C LEU A 123 13.36 1.75 11.12
N PRO A 124 14.68 1.72 10.86
CA PRO A 124 15.29 0.57 10.20
C PRO A 124 15.21 -0.67 11.07
N TYR A 125 14.82 -1.80 10.45
CA TYR A 125 14.67 -3.09 11.16
C TYR A 125 13.71 -3.05 12.36
N LEU A 126 12.70 -2.17 12.31
CA LEU A 126 11.68 -2.06 13.37
C LEU A 126 10.88 -3.36 13.53
N PHE A 127 10.58 -4.01 12.41
CA PHE A 127 9.86 -5.29 12.34
C PHE A 127 10.82 -6.42 11.95
N SER A 128 10.59 -7.63 12.48
CA SER A 128 11.38 -8.82 12.15
C SER A 128 11.22 -9.24 10.69
N ASP A 129 10.00 -9.07 10.17
CA ASP A 129 9.61 -9.45 8.81
C ASP A 129 8.34 -8.70 8.37
N ARG A 130 7.89 -8.98 7.16
CA ARG A 130 6.68 -8.35 6.59
C ARG A 130 5.39 -8.73 7.30
N TYR A 131 5.31 -9.94 7.89
CA TYR A 131 4.10 -10.40 8.55
C TYR A 131 3.88 -9.69 9.87
N ALA A 132 4.95 -9.52 10.66
CA ALA A 132 4.92 -8.72 11.88
C ALA A 132 4.54 -7.25 11.58
N ALA A 133 5.08 -6.69 10.49
CA ALA A 133 4.71 -5.34 10.05
C ALA A 133 3.24 -5.25 9.65
N ASN A 134 2.75 -6.17 8.82
CA ASN A 134 1.34 -6.19 8.40
C ASN A 134 0.39 -6.33 9.60
N GLU A 135 0.73 -7.18 10.56
CA GLU A 135 -0.05 -7.34 11.80
C GLU A 135 -0.12 -6.04 12.59
N PHE A 136 1.03 -5.35 12.77
CA PHE A 136 1.08 -4.06 13.45
C PHE A 136 0.23 -3.00 12.75
N PHE A 137 0.43 -2.82 11.44
CA PHE A 137 -0.26 -1.79 10.67
C PHE A 137 -1.77 -2.06 10.49
N THR A 138 -2.20 -3.30 10.66
CA THR A 138 -3.61 -3.68 10.56
C THR A 138 -4.34 -3.58 11.89
N ASN A 139 -3.67 -3.93 13.01
CA ASN A 139 -4.35 -4.22 14.28
C ASN A 139 -3.87 -3.35 15.46
N SER A 140 -2.95 -2.42 15.28
CA SER A 140 -2.43 -1.60 16.39
C SER A 140 -3.27 -0.36 16.63
N ASP A 141 -3.85 -0.23 17.83
CA ASP A 141 -4.57 0.97 18.26
C ASP A 141 -3.65 2.20 18.41
N LEU A 142 -2.32 2.01 18.43
CA LEU A 142 -1.34 3.12 18.50
C LEU A 142 -1.36 4.02 17.25
N LEU A 143 -1.94 3.54 16.14
CA LEU A 143 -2.07 4.31 14.91
C LEU A 143 -3.27 5.27 14.94
N ASP A 144 -4.25 5.02 15.80
CA ASP A 144 -5.50 5.81 15.86
C ASP A 144 -5.22 7.27 16.23
N ASP A 145 -4.30 7.51 17.17
CA ASP A 145 -3.93 8.87 17.57
C ASP A 145 -3.21 9.63 16.44
N LEU A 146 -2.35 8.95 15.67
CA LEU A 146 -1.66 9.54 14.52
C LEU A 146 -2.64 9.83 13.37
N ASP A 147 -3.57 8.92 13.11
CA ASP A 147 -4.62 9.12 12.10
C ASP A 147 -5.58 10.25 12.49
N ALA A 148 -5.91 10.38 13.78
CA ALA A 148 -6.70 11.49 14.29
C ALA A 148 -5.99 12.84 14.10
N GLN A 149 -4.69 12.90 14.37
CA GLN A 149 -3.89 14.11 14.14
C GLN A 149 -3.84 14.47 12.64
N LEU A 150 -3.62 13.48 11.75
CA LEU A 150 -3.60 13.69 10.31
C LEU A 150 -4.96 14.22 9.82
N LYS A 151 -6.05 13.66 10.33
CA LYS A 151 -7.41 14.14 10.03
C LYS A 151 -7.64 15.57 10.49
N GLU A 152 -7.24 15.91 11.71
CA GLU A 152 -7.46 17.24 12.30
C GLU A 152 -6.59 18.31 11.64
N GLN A 153 -5.31 18.00 11.42
CA GLN A 153 -4.33 19.01 10.95
C GLN A 153 -4.27 19.09 9.42
N ASN A 154 -4.56 17.99 8.71
CA ASN A 154 -4.35 17.89 7.26
C ASN A 154 -5.61 17.48 6.48
N ASN A 155 -6.78 17.48 7.09
CA ASN A 155 -8.04 17.10 6.43
C ASN A 155 -7.96 15.77 5.67
N CYS A 156 -7.22 14.79 6.18
CA CYS A 156 -6.97 13.52 5.53
C CYS A 156 -7.39 12.36 6.45
N VAL A 157 -8.27 11.49 5.97
CA VAL A 157 -8.71 10.26 6.64
C VAL A 157 -7.96 9.09 6.05
N VAL A 158 -7.34 8.27 6.89
CA VAL A 158 -6.79 6.96 6.49
C VAL A 158 -7.92 5.94 6.55
N LEU A 159 -8.29 5.34 5.43
CA LEU A 159 -9.36 4.33 5.35
C LEU A 159 -8.82 2.93 5.64
N SER A 160 -7.63 2.61 5.15
CA SER A 160 -6.98 1.32 5.39
C SER A 160 -5.49 1.38 5.05
N ARG A 161 -4.77 0.34 5.47
CA ARG A 161 -3.34 0.16 5.20
C ARG A 161 -3.10 -1.15 4.46
N GLY A 162 -2.46 -1.05 3.30
CA GLY A 162 -1.93 -2.17 2.54
C GLY A 162 -0.41 -2.24 2.68
N GLU A 163 0.21 -3.02 1.83
CA GLU A 163 1.65 -3.25 1.84
C GLU A 163 2.34 -2.64 0.63
N CYS A 164 3.54 -2.10 0.82
CA CYS A 164 4.53 -1.93 -0.23
C CYS A 164 5.60 -3.02 -0.15
N GLY A 165 5.92 -3.48 1.04
CA GLY A 165 6.88 -4.54 1.32
C GLY A 165 8.19 -4.05 1.95
N LEU A 166 9.09 -5.00 2.22
CA LEU A 166 10.44 -4.69 2.66
C LEU A 166 11.23 -4.00 1.55
N ARG A 167 11.95 -2.95 1.92
CA ARG A 167 12.76 -2.16 1.00
C ARG A 167 14.17 -2.71 0.90
N HIS A 168 14.70 -2.72 -0.31
CA HIS A 168 15.99 -3.30 -0.68
C HIS A 168 16.79 -2.32 -1.52
N SER A 169 18.10 -2.50 -1.57
CA SER A 169 18.98 -1.64 -2.40
C SER A 169 19.16 -2.23 -3.80
N VAL A 170 19.01 -1.38 -4.82
CA VAL A 170 19.14 -1.75 -6.23
C VAL A 170 20.11 -0.80 -6.91
N ASN A 171 21.08 -1.35 -7.68
CA ASN A 171 22.10 -0.54 -8.34
C ASN A 171 22.66 -1.24 -9.59
N ASN A 172 23.56 -0.56 -10.32
CA ASN A 172 24.21 -1.09 -11.52
C ASN A 172 25.74 -1.20 -11.43
N ASP A 173 26.31 -1.06 -10.24
CA ASP A 173 27.77 -1.07 -10.04
C ASP A 173 28.26 -2.41 -9.49
N HIS A 174 27.83 -2.80 -8.28
CA HIS A 174 28.23 -4.06 -7.63
C HIS A 174 27.23 -4.49 -6.56
N PRO A 175 27.23 -5.79 -6.17
CA PRO A 175 26.38 -6.25 -5.07
C PRO A 175 26.88 -5.66 -3.75
N TYR A 176 25.95 -5.17 -2.91
CA TYR A 176 26.31 -4.74 -1.55
C TYR A 176 26.29 -5.97 -0.64
N ASN A 177 27.45 -6.30 -0.04
CA ASN A 177 27.62 -7.44 0.85
C ASN A 177 27.64 -7.03 2.32
N THR A 178 28.09 -5.81 2.60
CA THR A 178 28.14 -5.21 3.94
C THR A 178 27.74 -3.74 3.85
N VAL A 179 27.46 -3.12 4.99
CA VAL A 179 27.11 -1.69 5.04
C VAL A 179 28.24 -0.80 4.48
N SER A 180 29.50 -1.25 4.53
CA SER A 180 30.64 -0.48 4.01
C SER A 180 30.62 -0.30 2.49
N ASP A 181 29.92 -1.16 1.76
CA ASP A 181 29.78 -1.08 0.31
C ASP A 181 28.87 0.09 -0.13
N LEU A 182 28.10 0.65 0.80
CA LEU A 182 27.30 1.85 0.56
C LEU A 182 28.07 3.17 0.70
N ARG A 183 29.36 3.12 1.11
CA ARG A 183 30.11 4.35 1.36
C ARG A 183 30.22 5.23 0.11
N GLY A 184 29.63 6.42 0.20
CA GLY A 184 29.66 7.43 -0.86
C GLY A 184 28.73 7.17 -2.03
N VAL A 185 27.92 6.09 -1.99
CA VAL A 185 26.90 5.79 -3.01
C VAL A 185 25.86 6.91 -3.02
N LYS A 186 25.56 7.46 -4.20
CA LYS A 186 24.47 8.43 -4.38
C LYS A 186 23.16 7.65 -4.41
N MET A 187 22.59 7.49 -3.24
CA MET A 187 21.35 6.73 -3.03
C MET A 187 20.13 7.64 -3.14
N ARG A 188 19.20 7.31 -4.03
CA ARG A 188 17.88 7.95 -3.95
C ARG A 188 17.13 7.44 -2.72
N THR A 189 16.55 8.35 -1.96
CA THR A 189 15.63 8.05 -0.87
C THR A 189 14.26 8.68 -1.13
N MET A 190 13.26 8.25 -0.37
CA MET A 190 11.98 8.94 -0.29
C MET A 190 12.16 10.32 0.34
N GLU A 191 11.16 11.19 0.18
CA GLU A 191 11.20 12.58 0.64
C GLU A 191 10.80 12.70 2.13
N SER A 192 11.42 11.88 2.98
CA SER A 192 11.27 11.86 4.43
C SER A 192 12.64 11.91 5.10
N GLU A 193 12.71 12.48 6.30
CA GLU A 193 13.95 12.59 7.09
C GLU A 193 14.48 11.20 7.53
N MET A 194 13.60 10.22 7.79
CA MET A 194 14.02 8.92 8.28
C MET A 194 14.84 8.13 7.25
N PRO A 195 14.41 7.90 5.99
CA PRO A 195 15.23 7.27 4.98
C PRO A 195 16.56 8.01 4.74
N LEU A 196 16.54 9.35 4.82
CA LEU A 196 17.76 10.16 4.74
C LEU A 196 18.75 9.79 5.85
N ALA A 197 18.26 9.77 7.12
CA ALA A 197 19.08 9.43 8.29
C ALA A 197 19.61 7.99 8.23
N ILE A 198 18.79 7.03 7.79
CA ILE A 198 19.18 5.63 7.62
C ILE A 198 20.38 5.52 6.67
N PHE A 199 20.28 6.10 5.47
CA PHE A 199 21.35 5.96 4.48
C PHE A 199 22.59 6.82 4.80
N GLN A 200 22.44 7.91 5.56
CA GLN A 200 23.59 8.61 6.15
C GLN A 200 24.31 7.74 7.17
N ALA A 201 23.59 7.04 8.05
CA ALA A 201 24.17 6.10 9.01
C ALA A 201 24.86 4.92 8.31
N PHE A 202 24.35 4.49 7.15
CA PHE A 202 24.99 3.47 6.31
C PHE A 202 26.20 3.99 5.53
N GLY A 203 26.49 5.30 5.59
CA GLY A 203 27.65 5.94 4.92
C GLY A 203 27.42 6.31 3.46
N ALA A 204 26.21 6.20 2.97
CA ALA A 204 25.84 6.65 1.63
C ALA A 204 25.69 8.18 1.57
N ASN A 205 25.53 8.70 0.35
CA ASN A 205 25.14 10.07 0.05
C ASN A 205 23.65 10.08 -0.39
N PRO A 206 22.70 10.08 0.53
CA PRO A 206 21.29 10.02 0.18
C PRO A 206 20.81 11.34 -0.43
N THR A 207 19.90 11.22 -1.42
CA THR A 207 19.26 12.34 -2.11
C THR A 207 17.76 12.09 -2.12
N PRO A 208 16.97 12.84 -1.33
CA PRO A 208 15.52 12.77 -1.38
C PRO A 208 15.01 13.20 -2.76
N MET A 209 14.10 12.41 -3.34
CA MET A 209 13.60 12.67 -4.68
C MET A 209 12.21 12.06 -4.88
N ALA A 210 11.30 12.81 -5.53
CA ALA A 210 9.98 12.33 -5.91
C ALA A 210 10.06 11.10 -6.82
N TRP A 211 9.04 10.22 -6.74
CA TRP A 211 9.05 8.97 -7.51
C TRP A 211 9.12 9.18 -9.01
N SER A 212 8.41 10.19 -9.54
CA SER A 212 8.36 10.54 -10.97
C SER A 212 9.74 10.78 -11.60
N ASP A 213 10.70 11.26 -10.83
CA ASP A 213 12.03 11.65 -11.32
C ASP A 213 13.06 10.53 -11.14
N CYS A 214 12.77 9.57 -10.26
CA CYS A 214 13.72 8.58 -9.77
C CYS A 214 14.26 7.68 -10.89
N PHE A 215 13.39 7.07 -11.70
CA PHE A 215 13.79 6.15 -12.77
C PHE A 215 14.75 6.81 -13.75
N THR A 216 14.43 8.03 -14.20
CA THR A 216 15.26 8.78 -15.13
C THR A 216 16.61 9.15 -14.52
N ALA A 217 16.64 9.55 -13.25
CA ALA A 217 17.88 9.90 -12.56
C ALA A 217 18.84 8.70 -12.42
N VAL A 218 18.30 7.51 -12.10
CA VAL A 218 19.08 6.26 -12.04
C VAL A 218 19.54 5.84 -13.43
N GLN A 219 18.67 5.86 -14.43
CA GLN A 219 18.99 5.49 -15.81
C GLN A 219 20.08 6.37 -16.42
N GLN A 220 20.10 7.67 -16.08
CA GLN A 220 21.09 8.62 -16.56
C GLN A 220 22.38 8.64 -15.72
N GLY A 221 22.45 7.88 -14.63
CA GLY A 221 23.62 7.84 -13.73
C GLY A 221 23.78 9.10 -12.87
N ALA A 222 22.75 9.92 -12.72
CA ALA A 222 22.74 11.02 -11.76
C ALA A 222 22.71 10.46 -10.32
N LEU A 223 22.08 9.32 -10.14
CA LEU A 223 22.08 8.50 -8.93
C LEU A 223 22.69 7.13 -9.22
N ASP A 224 23.42 6.58 -8.25
CA ASP A 224 24.08 5.29 -8.37
C ASP A 224 23.13 4.13 -7.99
N ALA A 225 22.20 4.38 -7.08
CA ALA A 225 21.30 3.38 -6.50
C ALA A 225 19.96 3.97 -6.08
N VAL A 226 18.99 3.07 -5.89
CA VAL A 226 17.69 3.35 -5.32
C VAL A 226 17.32 2.27 -4.30
N GLU A 227 16.56 2.65 -3.28
CA GLU A 227 16.04 1.74 -2.25
C GLU A 227 14.53 1.61 -2.39
N ILE A 228 14.06 0.42 -2.75
CA ILE A 228 12.65 0.16 -3.12
C ILE A 228 12.26 -1.29 -2.84
N PRO A 229 10.94 -1.60 -2.69
CA PRO A 229 10.45 -2.96 -2.54
C PRO A 229 10.60 -3.80 -3.81
N ILE A 230 10.59 -5.13 -3.65
CA ILE A 230 10.68 -6.10 -4.76
C ILE A 230 9.60 -5.85 -5.83
N ASN A 231 8.36 -5.58 -5.41
CA ASN A 231 7.29 -5.28 -6.35
C ASN A 231 7.63 -4.08 -7.25
N SER A 232 8.13 -2.99 -6.67
CA SER A 232 8.52 -1.80 -7.44
C SER A 232 9.72 -2.07 -8.37
N ILE A 233 10.70 -2.89 -7.94
CA ILE A 233 11.82 -3.28 -8.80
C ILE A 233 11.29 -3.96 -10.07
N TYR A 234 10.27 -4.81 -9.91
CA TYR A 234 9.67 -5.57 -11.00
C TYR A 234 8.69 -4.74 -11.81
N SER A 235 7.66 -4.16 -11.19
CA SER A 235 6.54 -3.51 -11.89
C SER A 235 6.93 -2.20 -12.59
N ASP A 236 7.87 -1.45 -12.02
CA ASP A 236 8.36 -0.18 -12.58
C ASP A 236 9.63 -0.36 -13.44
N GLY A 237 10.08 -1.60 -13.67
CA GLY A 237 11.14 -1.92 -14.62
C GLY A 237 12.57 -1.58 -14.17
N TYR A 238 12.81 -1.37 -12.87
CA TYR A 238 14.17 -1.08 -12.38
C TYR A 238 15.16 -2.22 -12.65
N TYR A 239 14.70 -3.48 -12.71
CA TYR A 239 15.52 -4.63 -13.04
C TYR A 239 16.09 -4.58 -14.48
N GLU A 240 15.51 -3.76 -15.36
CA GLU A 240 16.00 -3.57 -16.73
C GLU A 240 17.21 -2.62 -16.79
N ILE A 241 17.31 -1.69 -15.83
CA ILE A 241 18.36 -0.68 -15.76
C ILE A 241 19.35 -0.89 -14.60
N CYS A 242 19.02 -1.77 -13.65
CA CYS A 242 19.83 -2.11 -12.50
C CYS A 242 20.12 -3.61 -12.46
N LYS A 243 21.41 -3.95 -12.41
CA LYS A 243 21.84 -5.36 -12.44
C LYS A 243 21.85 -6.03 -11.07
N TYR A 244 22.11 -5.28 -10.01
CA TYR A 244 22.35 -5.82 -8.67
C TYR A 244 21.20 -5.48 -7.73
N ILE A 245 20.63 -6.50 -7.09
CA ILE A 245 19.57 -6.40 -6.10
C ILE A 245 20.11 -6.97 -4.79
N SER A 246 20.37 -6.11 -3.82
CA SER A 246 20.85 -6.52 -2.49
C SER A 246 19.70 -6.49 -1.51
N LEU A 247 19.30 -7.67 -1.01
CA LEU A 247 18.15 -7.87 -0.13
C LEU A 247 18.45 -7.35 1.28
N THR A 248 18.58 -6.05 1.43
CA THR A 248 18.90 -5.39 2.70
C THR A 248 17.75 -5.45 3.70
N GLY A 249 16.50 -5.43 3.26
CA GLY A 249 15.33 -5.48 4.12
C GLY A 249 15.34 -4.42 5.23
N HIS A 250 15.97 -3.28 4.97
CA HIS A 250 16.35 -2.29 5.98
C HIS A 250 15.16 -1.54 6.55
N GLN A 251 14.03 -1.50 5.84
CA GLN A 251 12.82 -0.80 6.24
C GLN A 251 11.60 -1.51 5.67
N TYR A 252 10.50 -1.55 6.42
CA TYR A 252 9.20 -1.92 5.88
C TYR A 252 8.44 -0.68 5.41
N ALA A 253 7.79 -0.76 4.26
CA ALA A 253 6.95 0.29 3.73
C ALA A 253 5.49 -0.18 3.65
N THR A 254 4.58 0.62 4.22
CA THR A 254 3.13 0.44 4.10
C THR A 254 2.57 1.41 3.06
N SER A 255 1.49 1.01 2.40
CA SER A 255 0.66 1.89 1.58
C SER A 255 -0.61 2.26 2.34
N LEU A 256 -1.04 3.50 2.23
CA LEU A 256 -2.22 4.01 2.91
C LEU A 256 -3.23 4.48 1.88
N MET A 257 -4.46 3.99 1.97
CA MET A 257 -5.59 4.52 1.21
C MET A 257 -6.18 5.70 1.98
N CYS A 258 -6.00 6.88 1.44
CA CYS A 258 -6.38 8.13 2.06
C CYS A 258 -7.53 8.81 1.32
N MET A 259 -8.38 9.51 2.07
CA MET A 259 -9.50 10.30 1.55
C MET A 259 -9.50 11.69 2.17
N SER A 260 -9.81 12.72 1.39
CA SER A 260 -10.05 14.07 1.88
C SER A 260 -11.26 14.11 2.82
N THR A 261 -11.14 14.83 3.96
CA THR A 261 -12.29 15.06 4.86
C THR A 261 -13.42 15.80 4.17
N TYR A 262 -13.14 16.64 3.17
CA TYR A 262 -14.18 17.32 2.40
C TYR A 262 -15.11 16.32 1.70
N LEU A 263 -14.57 15.26 1.09
CA LEU A 263 -15.38 14.19 0.54
C LEU A 263 -15.99 13.33 1.64
N TRP A 264 -15.22 12.92 2.65
CA TRP A 264 -15.66 12.05 3.74
C TRP A 264 -16.88 12.61 4.47
N ASP A 265 -16.90 13.92 4.72
CA ASP A 265 -17.99 14.57 5.45
C ASP A 265 -19.27 14.76 4.59
N GLU A 266 -19.15 14.70 3.26
CA GLU A 266 -20.30 14.68 2.35
C GLU A 266 -20.97 13.30 2.27
N LEU A 267 -20.27 12.22 2.65
CA LEU A 267 -20.81 10.87 2.63
C LEU A 267 -21.78 10.67 3.79
N ASN A 268 -22.91 10.01 3.52
CA ASN A 268 -23.79 9.52 4.58
C ASN A 268 -23.22 8.24 5.22
N ASP A 269 -23.87 7.77 6.31
CA ASP A 269 -23.36 6.63 7.08
C ASP A 269 -23.26 5.34 6.26
N ALA A 270 -24.22 5.08 5.35
CA ALA A 270 -24.19 3.90 4.49
C ALA A 270 -23.07 3.99 3.44
N GLU A 271 -22.83 5.16 2.86
CA GLU A 271 -21.72 5.39 1.95
C GLU A 271 -20.38 5.23 2.69
N LYS A 272 -20.23 5.78 3.91
CA LYS A 272 -19.02 5.61 4.74
C LYS A 272 -18.75 4.15 5.08
N GLU A 273 -19.79 3.37 5.35
CA GLU A 273 -19.66 1.92 5.59
C GLU A 273 -19.14 1.20 4.34
N ILE A 274 -19.69 1.51 3.15
CA ILE A 274 -19.19 0.97 1.88
C ILE A 274 -17.71 1.27 1.68
N PHE A 275 -17.29 2.52 1.87
CA PHE A 275 -15.89 2.92 1.68
C PHE A 275 -14.97 2.24 2.68
N SER A 276 -15.31 2.21 3.97
CA SER A 276 -14.50 1.60 5.01
C SER A 276 -14.35 0.09 4.81
N LYS A 277 -15.45 -0.61 4.51
CA LYS A 277 -15.45 -2.04 4.23
C LYS A 277 -14.65 -2.37 2.98
N ALA A 278 -14.89 -1.64 1.88
CA ALA A 278 -14.17 -1.85 0.63
C ALA A 278 -12.66 -1.62 0.79
N ALA A 279 -12.26 -0.57 1.52
CA ALA A 279 -10.86 -0.25 1.76
C ALA A 279 -10.17 -1.32 2.60
N THR A 280 -10.81 -1.79 3.68
CA THR A 280 -10.27 -2.85 4.54
C THR A 280 -10.07 -4.16 3.77
N GLU A 281 -11.08 -4.61 3.04
CA GLU A 281 -10.99 -5.85 2.27
C GLU A 281 -10.02 -5.75 1.10
N ALA A 282 -9.94 -4.58 0.44
CA ALA A 282 -8.98 -4.33 -0.62
C ALA A 282 -7.53 -4.38 -0.10
N ALA A 283 -7.28 -3.86 1.10
CA ALA A 283 -5.96 -3.93 1.75
C ALA A 283 -5.56 -5.39 2.04
N GLN A 284 -6.46 -6.18 2.61
CA GLN A 284 -6.20 -7.59 2.91
C GLN A 284 -5.91 -8.41 1.64
N GLU A 285 -6.69 -8.20 0.57
CA GLU A 285 -6.47 -8.89 -0.69
C GLU A 285 -5.18 -8.42 -1.40
N GLN A 286 -4.82 -7.15 -1.28
CA GLN A 286 -3.58 -6.60 -1.83
C GLN A 286 -2.35 -7.18 -1.10
N ILE A 287 -2.37 -7.28 0.23
CA ILE A 287 -1.32 -7.94 1.01
C ILE A 287 -1.16 -9.40 0.59
N ALA A 288 -2.28 -10.14 0.48
CA ALA A 288 -2.26 -11.52 0.03
C ALA A 288 -1.74 -11.68 -1.42
N PHE A 289 -2.07 -10.73 -2.30
CA PHE A 289 -1.55 -10.70 -3.66
C PHE A 289 -0.02 -10.55 -3.68
N LEU A 290 0.54 -9.61 -2.89
CA LEU A 290 1.98 -9.41 -2.83
C LEU A 290 2.70 -10.63 -2.24
N ASP A 291 2.14 -11.24 -1.20
CA ASP A 291 2.68 -12.48 -0.61
C ASP A 291 2.76 -13.60 -1.64
N ALA A 292 1.73 -13.75 -2.47
CA ALA A 292 1.67 -14.79 -3.48
C ALA A 292 2.64 -14.59 -4.66
N CYS A 293 2.98 -13.34 -5.02
CA CYS A 293 3.73 -13.07 -6.26
C CYS A 293 5.19 -12.63 -6.06
N GLU A 294 5.61 -12.22 -4.86
CA GLU A 294 6.95 -11.66 -4.63
C GLU A 294 8.08 -12.61 -5.02
N ALA A 295 7.96 -13.91 -4.67
CA ALA A 295 8.96 -14.91 -5.01
C ALA A 295 9.09 -15.12 -6.52
N ASP A 296 7.98 -15.11 -7.26
CA ASP A 296 7.96 -15.27 -8.71
C ASP A 296 8.52 -14.01 -9.42
N MET A 297 8.24 -12.82 -8.89
CA MET A 297 8.83 -11.58 -9.37
C MET A 297 10.36 -11.60 -9.21
N LEU A 298 10.84 -12.00 -8.03
CA LEU A 298 12.27 -12.10 -7.76
C LEU A 298 12.95 -13.15 -8.65
N GLN A 299 12.29 -14.30 -8.90
CA GLN A 299 12.80 -15.32 -9.83
C GLN A 299 12.83 -14.77 -11.27
N SER A 300 11.80 -14.08 -11.71
CA SER A 300 11.74 -13.47 -13.05
C SER A 300 12.89 -12.47 -13.28
N MET A 301 13.22 -11.66 -12.27
CA MET A 301 14.35 -10.74 -12.34
C MET A 301 15.71 -11.48 -12.40
N LYS A 302 15.87 -12.59 -11.68
CA LYS A 302 17.06 -13.46 -11.80
C LYS A 302 17.17 -14.08 -13.20
N ASP A 303 16.06 -14.55 -13.75
CA ASP A 303 16.01 -15.14 -15.09
C ASP A 303 16.30 -14.10 -16.19
N TYR A 304 15.94 -12.83 -15.95
CA TYR A 304 16.32 -11.70 -16.80
C TYR A 304 17.82 -11.40 -16.77
N GLY A 305 18.51 -11.76 -15.69
CA GLY A 305 19.96 -11.60 -15.54
C GLY A 305 20.40 -10.73 -14.36
N CYS A 306 19.50 -10.36 -13.46
CA CYS A 306 19.85 -9.66 -12.24
C CYS A 306 20.61 -10.59 -11.27
N GLU A 307 21.64 -10.04 -10.63
CA GLU A 307 22.37 -10.69 -9.54
C GLU A 307 21.70 -10.28 -8.21
N VAL A 308 21.12 -11.27 -7.52
CA VAL A 308 20.44 -11.08 -6.24
C VAL A 308 21.28 -11.67 -5.13
N ASN A 309 21.61 -10.87 -4.11
CA ASN A 309 22.33 -11.33 -2.92
C ASN A 309 21.62 -10.91 -1.63
N THR A 310 21.91 -11.64 -0.56
CA THR A 310 21.56 -11.24 0.81
C THR A 310 22.83 -10.79 1.49
N PRO A 311 22.94 -9.51 1.90
CA PRO A 311 24.14 -8.98 2.55
C PRO A 311 24.27 -9.49 4.00
N ASP A 312 25.43 -9.17 4.63
CA ASP A 312 25.60 -9.28 6.07
C ASP A 312 24.71 -8.24 6.79
N LEU A 313 23.49 -8.66 7.13
CA LEU A 313 22.50 -7.78 7.76
C LEU A 313 22.93 -7.26 9.12
N GLU A 314 23.78 -7.99 9.85
CA GLU A 314 24.28 -7.53 11.16
C GLU A 314 25.13 -6.25 11.03
N SER A 315 25.88 -6.11 9.94
CA SER A 315 26.62 -4.87 9.67
C SER A 315 25.70 -3.66 9.46
N PHE A 316 24.54 -3.87 8.83
CA PHE A 316 23.53 -2.83 8.61
C PHE A 316 22.76 -2.50 9.89
N LYS A 317 22.36 -3.52 10.67
CA LYS A 317 21.69 -3.33 11.96
C LYS A 317 22.56 -2.56 12.94
N ALA A 318 23.85 -2.92 13.02
CA ALA A 318 24.79 -2.20 13.89
C ALA A 318 24.93 -0.70 13.50
N ALA A 319 24.94 -0.39 12.21
CA ALA A 319 24.95 1.00 11.75
C ALA A 319 23.63 1.73 12.06
N ALA A 320 22.52 1.01 12.02
CA ALA A 320 21.18 1.53 12.30
C ALA A 320 20.97 1.95 13.77
N GLU A 321 21.73 1.43 14.73
CA GLU A 321 21.60 1.76 16.16
C GLU A 321 21.66 3.27 16.41
N THR A 322 22.52 3.98 15.68
CA THR A 322 22.67 5.44 15.83
C THR A 322 21.39 6.21 15.41
N VAL A 323 20.58 5.63 14.52
CA VAL A 323 19.31 6.21 14.09
C VAL A 323 18.28 6.09 15.23
N TYR A 324 18.22 4.93 15.91
CA TYR A 324 17.37 4.73 17.08
C TYR A 324 17.69 5.70 18.20
N ASP A 325 18.97 5.85 18.57
CA ASP A 325 19.40 6.76 19.63
C ASP A 325 19.00 8.20 19.30
N HIS A 326 19.27 8.64 18.05
CA HIS A 326 18.94 10.00 17.60
C HIS A 326 17.44 10.30 17.70
N TYR A 327 16.60 9.41 17.15
CA TYR A 327 15.15 9.67 17.11
C TYR A 327 14.46 9.45 18.47
N ARG A 328 15.01 8.57 19.32
CA ARG A 328 14.54 8.47 20.69
C ARG A 328 14.80 9.74 21.50
N ASP A 329 15.95 10.39 21.28
CA ASP A 329 16.25 11.69 21.89
C ASP A 329 15.38 12.81 21.29
N TYR A 330 15.10 12.74 19.99
CA TYR A 330 14.31 13.73 19.27
C TYR A 330 12.83 13.75 19.70
N PHE A 331 12.17 12.58 19.71
CA PHE A 331 10.76 12.46 20.06
C PHE A 331 10.50 12.38 21.57
N GLY A 332 11.51 12.03 22.35
CA GLY A 332 11.38 11.68 23.77
C GLY A 332 10.87 10.24 23.97
N ALA A 333 11.30 9.65 25.09
CA ALA A 333 11.01 8.25 25.40
C ALA A 333 9.50 7.95 25.53
N GLU A 334 8.72 8.93 25.98
CA GLU A 334 7.27 8.79 26.16
C GLU A 334 6.48 8.63 24.87
N VAL A 335 6.98 9.15 23.74
CA VAL A 335 6.38 9.00 22.41
C VAL A 335 7.00 7.82 21.68
N PHE A 336 8.32 7.71 21.71
CA PHE A 336 9.09 6.75 20.94
C PHE A 336 8.95 5.30 21.45
N ASP A 337 9.16 5.10 22.77
CA ASP A 337 9.26 3.74 23.33
C ASP A 337 7.96 2.92 23.22
N PRO A 338 6.73 3.48 23.40
CA PRO A 338 5.52 2.70 23.24
C PRO A 338 5.37 2.11 21.83
N ILE A 339 5.64 2.88 20.79
CA ILE A 339 5.53 2.45 19.38
C ILE A 339 6.57 1.37 19.07
N VAL A 340 7.84 1.62 19.45
CA VAL A 340 8.94 0.69 19.19
C VAL A 340 8.75 -0.63 19.95
N ASN A 341 8.32 -0.56 21.22
CA ASN A 341 8.10 -1.76 22.03
C ASN A 341 6.91 -2.59 21.50
N ALA A 342 5.82 -1.95 21.05
CA ALA A 342 4.69 -2.65 20.47
C ALA A 342 5.08 -3.34 19.15
N ALA A 343 5.83 -2.66 18.28
CA ALA A 343 6.32 -3.24 17.03
C ALA A 343 7.25 -4.45 17.26
N LYS A 344 8.14 -4.35 18.26
CA LYS A 344 9.03 -5.46 18.63
C LYS A 344 8.30 -6.63 19.27
N ALA A 345 7.28 -6.37 20.08
CA ALA A 345 6.50 -7.44 20.73
C ALA A 345 5.72 -8.32 19.75
N ILE A 346 5.31 -7.78 18.61
CA ILE A 346 4.67 -8.57 17.55
C ILE A 346 5.72 -9.43 16.79
N SER A 347 6.97 -8.99 16.81
CA SER A 347 8.09 -9.65 16.13
C SER A 347 8.72 -10.81 16.93
N GLU A 348 8.35 -10.99 18.20
CA GLU A 348 8.75 -12.08 19.10
C GLU A 348 7.77 -13.26 19.05
#